data_54f4e8cc346c991162d3f094d9676e21
#
_entry.id   54f4e8cc346c991162d3f094d9676e21
#
_cell.length_a   1.000
_cell.length_b   1.000
_cell.length_c   1.000
_cell.angle_alpha   90.00
_cell.angle_beta   90.00
_cell.angle_gamma   90.00
#
_symmetry.space_group_name_H-M   'P 1'
#
loop_
_entity.id
_entity.type
_entity.pdbx_description
1 polymer ?
#
loop_
_entity_poly.entity_id
_entity_poly.type
_entity_poly.pdbx_seq_one_letter_code
_entity_poly.pdbx_strand_id
1 'polypeptide(L)'
;GINQDMNQERCDRIVNIIENIDSEYKPKNIHDLKKLKIIAIVPQRGKSISINNSTLLEKTISSIKKCKLVEKIYVATDNNYNKKIAKKCGVEVPFIRPKYLSEPYVSITATLKYTLTMLEKKNIIPDIVVVATENFPFREKNIFEKSIKKLINDNDDVVVYTKHEKGTIFKNTSNKFEVLINGTIPKNILSEKITVCRIGYGCAVRPGVIRSGNLFNGKIGTIMIKNNNYFTEINLANFDDLNNKFYN
;
A
#
# COMPACT_ATOMS: atom_id res chain seq x y z
N GLY A 1 -15.29 -31.29 -10.69
CA GLY A 1 -15.57 -30.41 -11.83
C GLY A 1 -15.25 -28.96 -11.54
N ILE A 2 -15.71 -28.40 -10.41
CA ILE A 2 -15.62 -26.96 -10.08
C ILE A 2 -14.16 -26.45 -9.90
N ASN A 3 -13.24 -27.29 -9.46
CA ASN A 3 -11.83 -26.87 -9.25
C ASN A 3 -10.98 -26.89 -10.53
N GLN A 4 -11.39 -27.65 -11.56
CA GLN A 4 -10.68 -27.70 -12.84
C GLN A 4 -11.04 -26.50 -13.71
N ASP A 5 -12.32 -26.14 -13.78
CA ASP A 5 -12.79 -24.99 -14.57
C ASP A 5 -12.24 -23.65 -14.03
N MET A 6 -12.18 -23.49 -12.70
CA MET A 6 -11.57 -22.32 -12.06
C MET A 6 -10.06 -22.20 -12.31
N ASN A 7 -9.34 -23.32 -12.42
CA ASN A 7 -7.92 -23.32 -12.76
C ASN A 7 -7.70 -23.00 -14.24
N GLN A 8 -8.56 -23.47 -15.12
CA GLN A 8 -8.47 -23.20 -16.55
C GLN A 8 -8.75 -21.73 -16.84
N GLU A 9 -9.82 -21.16 -16.30
CA GLU A 9 -10.16 -19.75 -16.44
C GLU A 9 -9.06 -18.82 -15.88
N ARG A 10 -8.38 -19.26 -14.81
CA ARG A 10 -7.18 -18.59 -14.27
C ARG A 10 -6.00 -18.66 -15.22
N CYS A 11 -5.74 -19.84 -15.78
CA CYS A 11 -4.67 -20.03 -16.76
C CYS A 11 -4.94 -19.22 -18.02
N ASP A 12 -6.15 -19.25 -18.55
CA ASP A 12 -6.55 -18.54 -19.76
C ASP A 12 -6.46 -17.01 -19.55
N ARG A 13 -6.81 -16.54 -18.36
CA ARG A 13 -6.68 -15.12 -18.01
C ARG A 13 -5.21 -14.70 -17.80
N ILE A 14 -4.38 -15.58 -17.24
CA ILE A 14 -2.93 -15.36 -17.12
C ILE A 14 -2.27 -15.44 -18.49
N VAL A 15 -2.66 -16.38 -19.33
CA VAL A 15 -2.18 -16.51 -20.72
C VAL A 15 -2.61 -15.29 -21.53
N ASN A 16 -3.87 -14.85 -21.44
CA ASN A 16 -4.33 -13.60 -22.05
C ASN A 16 -3.59 -12.36 -21.53
N ILE A 17 -3.26 -12.33 -20.25
CA ILE A 17 -2.42 -11.26 -19.66
C ILE A 17 -0.99 -11.38 -20.21
N ILE A 18 -0.43 -12.58 -20.33
CA ILE A 18 0.93 -12.81 -20.82
C ILE A 18 1.01 -12.57 -22.34
N GLU A 19 0.03 -13.02 -23.11
CA GLU A 19 -0.04 -12.82 -24.56
C GLU A 19 -0.36 -11.38 -24.96
N ASN A 20 -1.07 -10.63 -24.09
CA ASN A 20 -1.30 -9.19 -24.23
C ASN A 20 -0.23 -8.34 -23.54
N ILE A 21 0.68 -8.92 -22.78
CA ILE A 21 1.98 -8.36 -22.43
C ILE A 21 2.96 -8.70 -23.57
N ASP A 22 2.64 -8.32 -24.78
CA ASP A 22 3.70 -7.92 -25.69
C ASP A 22 4.51 -6.86 -24.92
N SER A 23 5.82 -6.99 -24.90
CA SER A 23 6.76 -6.26 -24.03
C SER A 23 6.68 -4.72 -24.10
N GLU A 24 5.66 -4.18 -24.76
CA GLU A 24 5.40 -2.77 -25.00
C GLU A 24 3.96 -2.30 -24.71
N TYR A 25 3.07 -3.12 -24.12
CA TYR A 25 1.71 -2.63 -23.84
C TYR A 25 1.74 -1.59 -22.72
N LYS A 26 1.82 -0.34 -23.15
CA LYS A 26 1.52 0.83 -22.29
C LYS A 26 0.10 1.27 -22.62
N PRO A 27 -0.82 1.29 -21.66
CA PRO A 27 -2.14 1.88 -21.89
C PRO A 27 -1.96 3.31 -22.38
N LYS A 28 -2.30 3.56 -23.64
CA LYS A 28 -2.06 4.85 -24.31
C LYS A 28 -3.05 5.93 -23.88
N ASN A 29 -4.15 5.56 -23.20
CA ASN A 29 -5.18 6.49 -22.75
C ASN A 29 -5.95 6.02 -21.50
N ILE A 30 -6.78 6.91 -20.93
CA ILE A 30 -7.61 6.64 -19.74
C ILE A 30 -8.65 5.52 -19.99
N HIS A 31 -9.07 5.29 -21.22
CA HIS A 31 -10.03 4.22 -21.55
C HIS A 31 -9.42 2.84 -21.33
N ASP A 32 -8.13 2.65 -21.59
CA ASP A 32 -7.44 1.38 -21.37
C ASP A 32 -7.26 1.11 -19.87
N LEU A 33 -7.04 2.16 -19.06
CA LEU A 33 -6.97 2.05 -17.60
C LEU A 33 -8.29 1.60 -16.97
N LYS A 34 -9.45 1.95 -17.57
CA LYS A 34 -10.77 1.55 -17.08
C LYS A 34 -11.08 0.06 -17.31
N LYS A 35 -10.32 -0.63 -18.15
CA LYS A 35 -10.45 -2.08 -18.35
C LYS A 35 -9.75 -2.87 -17.26
N LEU A 36 -8.80 -2.26 -16.54
CA LEU A 36 -8.07 -2.91 -15.46
C LEU A 36 -8.91 -2.96 -14.18
N LYS A 37 -8.96 -4.12 -13.56
CA LYS A 37 -9.58 -4.32 -12.25
C LYS A 37 -8.63 -3.89 -11.15
N ILE A 38 -8.81 -2.67 -10.67
CA ILE A 38 -7.96 -2.06 -9.65
C ILE A 38 -8.72 -2.01 -8.32
N ILE A 39 -8.18 -2.67 -7.30
CA ILE A 39 -8.75 -2.67 -5.96
C ILE A 39 -7.81 -2.00 -4.96
N ALA A 40 -8.36 -1.58 -3.83
CA ALA A 40 -7.56 -1.17 -2.69
C ALA A 40 -7.71 -2.15 -1.53
N ILE A 41 -6.61 -2.44 -0.84
CA ILE A 41 -6.59 -3.18 0.42
C ILE A 41 -6.09 -2.23 1.51
N VAL A 42 -6.88 -2.09 2.57
CA VAL A 42 -6.56 -1.31 3.77
C VAL A 42 -6.34 -2.28 4.93
N PRO A 43 -5.10 -2.68 5.21
CA PRO A 43 -4.80 -3.48 6.38
C PRO A 43 -4.95 -2.62 7.63
N GLN A 44 -5.80 -3.06 8.57
CA GLN A 44 -6.06 -2.38 9.81
C GLN A 44 -6.01 -3.34 10.98
N ARG A 45 -5.08 -3.12 11.90
CA ARG A 45 -4.93 -3.88 13.14
C ARG A 45 -5.33 -3.04 14.34
N GLY A 46 -6.02 -3.66 15.28
CA GLY A 46 -6.50 -2.97 16.47
C GLY A 46 -7.60 -1.95 16.15
N LYS A 47 -7.98 -1.18 17.12
CA LYS A 47 -9.03 -0.16 17.00
C LYS A 47 -8.46 1.08 16.29
N SER A 48 -9.15 1.57 15.28
CA SER A 48 -8.77 2.80 14.59
C SER A 48 -8.78 4.02 15.52
N ILE A 49 -7.77 4.88 15.37
CA ILE A 49 -7.63 6.12 16.15
C ILE A 49 -8.65 7.14 15.67
N SER A 50 -9.30 7.82 16.61
CA SER A 50 -10.26 8.90 16.34
C SER A 50 -9.61 10.26 16.48
N ILE A 51 -9.80 11.14 15.49
CA ILE A 51 -9.35 12.53 15.49
C ILE A 51 -10.51 13.40 14.98
N ASN A 52 -10.93 14.38 15.78
CA ASN A 52 -11.99 15.35 15.42
C ASN A 52 -13.25 14.68 14.86
N ASN A 53 -13.87 13.81 15.65
CA ASN A 53 -15.11 13.08 15.31
C ASN A 53 -15.03 12.16 14.10
N SER A 54 -13.84 11.88 13.59
CA SER A 54 -13.62 10.94 12.48
C SER A 54 -12.44 10.02 12.79
N THR A 55 -12.51 8.77 12.37
CA THR A 55 -11.40 7.83 12.53
C THR A 55 -10.39 7.98 11.41
N LEU A 56 -9.14 7.60 11.68
CA LEU A 56 -8.09 7.56 10.65
C LEU A 56 -8.46 6.60 9.52
N LEU A 57 -9.18 5.53 9.85
CA LEU A 57 -9.71 4.59 8.85
C LEU A 57 -10.73 5.26 7.92
N GLU A 58 -11.69 6.05 8.45
CA GLU A 58 -12.64 6.82 7.63
C GLU A 58 -11.91 7.81 6.71
N LYS A 59 -10.91 8.53 7.23
CA LYS A 59 -10.10 9.46 6.43
C LYS A 59 -9.34 8.74 5.32
N THR A 60 -8.78 7.56 5.60
CA THR A 60 -8.06 6.75 4.61
C THR A 60 -9.01 6.25 3.52
N ILE A 61 -10.16 5.68 3.88
CA ILE A 61 -11.18 5.24 2.93
C ILE A 61 -11.65 6.43 2.06
N SER A 62 -11.94 7.58 2.67
CA SER A 62 -12.34 8.79 1.95
C SER A 62 -11.28 9.26 0.95
N SER A 63 -10.00 9.16 1.33
CA SER A 63 -8.89 9.50 0.43
C SER A 63 -8.82 8.56 -0.77
N ILE A 64 -8.98 7.25 -0.56
CA ILE A 64 -8.96 6.25 -1.64
C ILE A 64 -10.16 6.45 -2.59
N LYS A 65 -11.35 6.72 -2.05
CA LYS A 65 -12.58 6.96 -2.86
C LYS A 65 -12.47 8.14 -3.84
N LYS A 66 -11.57 9.07 -3.60
CA LYS A 66 -11.29 10.17 -4.55
C LYS A 66 -10.56 9.69 -5.81
N CYS A 67 -9.92 8.53 -5.77
CA CYS A 67 -9.27 7.92 -6.92
C CYS A 67 -10.29 7.12 -7.74
N LYS A 68 -10.71 7.67 -8.88
CA LYS A 68 -11.72 7.04 -9.76
C LYS A 68 -11.23 5.77 -10.47
N LEU A 69 -9.93 5.46 -10.38
CA LEU A 69 -9.35 4.24 -10.94
C LEU A 69 -9.55 3.03 -10.01
N VAL A 70 -9.77 3.27 -8.71
CA VAL A 70 -10.01 2.18 -7.74
C VAL A 70 -11.48 1.81 -7.77
N GLU A 71 -11.76 0.58 -8.19
CA GLU A 71 -13.13 0.07 -8.32
C GLU A 71 -13.75 -0.31 -6.97
N LYS A 72 -12.98 -1.02 -6.12
CA LYS A 72 -13.43 -1.48 -4.81
C LYS A 72 -12.36 -1.34 -3.74
N ILE A 73 -12.82 -1.15 -2.50
CA ILE A 73 -11.97 -1.03 -1.32
C ILE A 73 -12.31 -2.16 -0.37
N TYR A 74 -11.29 -2.88 0.08
CA TYR A 74 -11.38 -3.96 1.06
C TYR A 74 -10.59 -3.62 2.31
N VAL A 75 -11.25 -3.67 3.47
CA VAL A 75 -10.59 -3.48 4.76
C VAL A 75 -10.28 -4.84 5.37
N ALA A 76 -9.01 -5.10 5.62
CA ALA A 76 -8.53 -6.33 6.27
C ALA A 76 -8.30 -6.05 7.75
N THR A 77 -9.32 -6.25 8.57
CA THR A 77 -9.29 -5.94 10.01
C THR A 77 -9.51 -7.16 10.89
N ASP A 78 -9.03 -7.07 12.13
CA ASP A 78 -9.14 -8.09 13.17
C ASP A 78 -10.28 -7.83 14.16
N ASN A 79 -11.00 -6.72 14.03
CA ASN A 79 -12.05 -6.41 14.99
C ASN A 79 -13.33 -5.86 14.38
N ASN A 80 -14.42 -6.02 15.13
CA ASN A 80 -15.76 -5.62 14.72
C ASN A 80 -15.99 -4.10 14.74
N TYR A 81 -15.20 -3.34 15.50
CA TYR A 81 -15.30 -1.88 15.51
C TYR A 81 -14.95 -1.31 14.13
N ASN A 82 -13.79 -1.68 13.59
CA ASN A 82 -13.37 -1.25 12.25
C ASN A 82 -14.29 -1.80 11.15
N LYS A 83 -14.85 -3.02 11.33
CA LYS A 83 -15.86 -3.57 10.42
C LYS A 83 -17.11 -2.69 10.36
N LYS A 84 -17.58 -2.18 11.51
CA LYS A 84 -18.71 -1.23 11.54
C LYS A 84 -18.37 0.07 10.81
N ILE A 85 -17.17 0.62 11.04
CA ILE A 85 -16.70 1.83 10.33
C ILE A 85 -16.65 1.61 8.83
N ALA A 86 -16.00 0.52 8.39
CA ALA A 86 -15.90 0.17 6.98
C ALA A 86 -17.30 0.07 6.32
N LYS A 87 -18.23 -0.63 6.98
CA LYS A 87 -19.62 -0.75 6.51
C LYS A 87 -20.31 0.62 6.42
N LYS A 88 -20.15 1.48 7.42
CA LYS A 88 -20.68 2.86 7.40
C LYS A 88 -20.10 3.67 6.23
N CYS A 89 -18.83 3.44 5.91
CA CYS A 89 -18.18 4.03 4.75
C CYS A 89 -18.58 3.36 3.42
N GLY A 90 -19.43 2.35 3.38
CA GLY A 90 -19.83 1.64 2.17
C GLY A 90 -18.69 0.88 1.51
N VAL A 91 -17.78 0.30 2.30
CA VAL A 91 -16.69 -0.56 1.83
C VAL A 91 -16.74 -1.94 2.46
N GLU A 92 -16.11 -2.91 1.80
CA GLU A 92 -16.24 -4.31 2.17
C GLU A 92 -15.17 -4.75 3.19
N VAL A 93 -15.59 -5.58 4.15
CA VAL A 93 -14.72 -6.37 5.03
C VAL A 93 -14.96 -7.83 4.66
N PRO A 94 -14.15 -8.43 3.80
CA PRO A 94 -14.41 -9.75 3.22
C PRO A 94 -14.34 -10.88 4.25
N PHE A 95 -13.62 -10.65 5.36
CA PHE A 95 -13.46 -11.58 6.50
C PHE A 95 -12.96 -10.79 7.72
N ILE A 96 -13.10 -11.39 8.91
CA ILE A 96 -12.35 -10.92 10.09
C ILE A 96 -11.00 -11.64 10.09
N ARG A 97 -9.93 -10.87 10.15
CA ARG A 97 -8.57 -11.38 10.11
C ARG A 97 -8.31 -12.33 11.29
N PRO A 98 -7.77 -13.54 11.03
CA PRO A 98 -7.43 -14.49 12.09
C PRO A 98 -6.44 -13.89 13.08
N LYS A 99 -6.53 -14.33 14.36
CA LYS A 99 -5.68 -13.83 15.45
C LYS A 99 -4.20 -13.95 15.13
N TYR A 100 -3.75 -15.09 14.59
CA TYR A 100 -2.33 -15.30 14.25
C TYR A 100 -1.77 -14.32 13.21
N LEU A 101 -2.64 -13.68 12.38
CA LEU A 101 -2.24 -12.62 11.45
C LEU A 101 -2.35 -11.22 12.07
N SER A 102 -2.80 -11.11 13.31
CA SER A 102 -3.01 -9.84 14.02
C SER A 102 -1.94 -9.56 15.06
N GLU A 103 -1.01 -10.51 15.25
CA GLU A 103 0.08 -10.36 16.19
C GLU A 103 1.07 -9.25 15.76
N PRO A 104 1.73 -8.56 16.73
CA PRO A 104 2.60 -7.42 16.44
C PRO A 104 3.76 -7.71 15.49
N TYR A 105 4.25 -8.94 15.47
CA TYR A 105 5.37 -9.39 14.64
C TYR A 105 4.95 -9.79 13.21
N VAL A 106 3.66 -9.82 12.91
CA VAL A 106 3.18 -10.19 11.57
C VAL A 106 3.36 -9.02 10.62
N SER A 107 4.04 -9.27 9.50
CA SER A 107 4.30 -8.28 8.49
C SER A 107 3.03 -7.86 7.73
N ILE A 108 3.04 -6.64 7.23
CA ILE A 108 1.98 -6.16 6.34
C ILE A 108 1.84 -7.06 5.10
N THR A 109 2.95 -7.58 4.59
CA THR A 109 2.98 -8.46 3.42
C THR A 109 2.20 -9.75 3.66
N ALA A 110 2.35 -10.37 4.86
CA ALA A 110 1.60 -11.57 5.22
C ALA A 110 0.08 -11.29 5.24
N THR A 111 -0.32 -10.14 5.78
CA THR A 111 -1.72 -9.70 5.78
C THR A 111 -2.25 -9.47 4.37
N LEU A 112 -1.48 -8.83 3.50
CA LEU A 112 -1.85 -8.57 2.11
C LEU A 112 -1.98 -9.88 1.32
N LYS A 113 -1.01 -10.79 1.47
CA LYS A 113 -1.04 -12.11 0.81
C LYS A 113 -2.29 -12.90 1.22
N TYR A 114 -2.58 -12.97 2.50
CA TYR A 114 -3.77 -13.64 2.99
C TYR A 114 -5.05 -12.98 2.43
N THR A 115 -5.11 -11.65 2.48
CA THR A 115 -6.29 -10.91 1.98
C THR A 115 -6.51 -11.16 0.50
N LEU A 116 -5.47 -11.08 -0.30
CA LEU A 116 -5.54 -11.35 -1.74
C LEU A 116 -6.01 -12.79 -2.00
N THR A 117 -5.44 -13.78 -1.32
CA THR A 117 -5.87 -15.19 -1.42
C THR A 117 -7.36 -15.37 -1.09
N MET A 118 -7.85 -14.69 -0.05
CA MET A 118 -9.28 -14.76 0.33
C MET A 118 -10.20 -14.09 -0.68
N LEU A 119 -9.74 -13.02 -1.34
CA LEU A 119 -10.47 -12.36 -2.41
C LEU A 119 -10.51 -13.24 -3.67
N GLU A 120 -9.36 -13.82 -4.03
CA GLU A 120 -9.24 -14.73 -5.17
C GLU A 120 -10.13 -15.97 -5.04
N LYS A 121 -10.24 -16.54 -3.83
CA LYS A 121 -11.19 -17.62 -3.54
C LYS A 121 -12.66 -17.23 -3.77
N LYS A 122 -12.96 -15.94 -3.81
CA LYS A 122 -14.29 -15.37 -4.14
C LYS A 122 -14.36 -14.87 -5.59
N ASN A 123 -13.47 -15.32 -6.48
CA ASN A 123 -13.35 -14.88 -7.88
C ASN A 123 -13.11 -13.36 -8.03
N ILE A 124 -12.51 -12.73 -7.03
CA ILE A 124 -12.08 -11.33 -7.11
C ILE A 124 -10.60 -11.32 -7.43
N ILE A 125 -10.27 -11.27 -8.72
CA ILE A 125 -8.89 -11.31 -9.25
C ILE A 125 -8.55 -9.91 -9.76
N PRO A 126 -7.77 -9.11 -9.02
CA PRO A 126 -7.37 -7.78 -9.45
C PRO A 126 -6.17 -7.83 -10.39
N ASP A 127 -6.04 -6.79 -11.23
CA ASP A 127 -4.86 -6.53 -12.05
C ASP A 127 -3.83 -5.67 -11.30
N ILE A 128 -4.31 -4.77 -10.45
CA ILE A 128 -3.48 -3.91 -9.58
C ILE A 128 -4.13 -3.82 -8.20
N VAL A 129 -3.29 -3.85 -7.17
CA VAL A 129 -3.69 -3.63 -5.77
C VAL A 129 -3.07 -2.34 -5.27
N VAL A 130 -3.90 -1.43 -4.78
CA VAL A 130 -3.47 -0.25 -4.03
C VAL A 130 -3.43 -0.59 -2.55
N VAL A 131 -2.35 -0.26 -1.87
CA VAL A 131 -2.18 -0.48 -0.43
C VAL A 131 -2.09 0.84 0.30
N ALA A 132 -2.94 1.03 1.30
CA ALA A 132 -2.92 2.19 2.18
C ALA A 132 -3.23 1.78 3.62
N THR A 133 -2.50 2.33 4.59
CA THR A 133 -2.79 2.15 6.02
C THR A 133 -3.33 3.44 6.63
N GLU A 134 -4.04 3.37 7.74
CA GLU A 134 -4.60 4.55 8.39
C GLU A 134 -3.54 5.49 8.98
N ASN A 135 -2.33 4.99 9.19
CA ASN A 135 -1.24 5.74 9.83
C ASN A 135 -0.80 7.00 9.08
N PHE A 136 -1.24 7.19 7.84
CA PHE A 136 -0.89 8.36 7.02
C PHE A 136 -2.14 9.19 6.66
N PRO A 137 -2.71 9.98 7.58
CA PRO A 137 -3.91 10.76 7.30
C PRO A 137 -3.68 11.96 6.38
N PHE A 138 -2.44 12.46 6.30
CA PHE A 138 -2.08 13.65 5.54
C PHE A 138 -1.48 13.30 4.18
N ARG A 139 -2.28 12.67 3.31
CA ARG A 139 -1.81 12.32 1.97
C ARG A 139 -1.91 13.49 1.00
N GLU A 140 -0.94 13.60 0.09
CA GLU A 140 -1.08 14.49 -1.07
C GLU A 140 -2.29 14.11 -1.93
N LYS A 141 -2.78 15.07 -2.69
CA LYS A 141 -3.85 14.80 -3.67
C LYS A 141 -3.37 13.84 -4.76
N ASN A 142 -4.28 12.97 -5.21
CA ASN A 142 -4.08 12.06 -6.34
C ASN A 142 -2.93 11.06 -6.20
N ILE A 143 -2.49 10.74 -4.98
CA ILE A 143 -1.37 9.81 -4.76
C ILE A 143 -1.65 8.43 -5.34
N PHE A 144 -2.85 7.90 -5.14
CA PHE A 144 -3.21 6.57 -5.64
C PHE A 144 -3.24 6.54 -7.17
N GLU A 145 -3.77 7.57 -7.79
CA GLU A 145 -3.76 7.70 -9.25
C GLU A 145 -2.34 7.82 -9.81
N LYS A 146 -1.47 8.60 -9.16
CA LYS A 146 -0.07 8.75 -9.55
C LYS A 146 0.68 7.43 -9.46
N SER A 147 0.51 6.66 -8.37
CA SER A 147 1.19 5.36 -8.21
C SER A 147 0.70 4.33 -9.23
N ILE A 148 -0.61 4.26 -9.50
CA ILE A 148 -1.19 3.38 -10.51
C ILE A 148 -0.65 3.72 -11.91
N LYS A 149 -0.72 5.00 -12.31
CA LYS A 149 -0.24 5.43 -13.62
C LYS A 149 1.25 5.16 -13.80
N LYS A 150 2.07 5.43 -12.80
CA LYS A 150 3.50 5.14 -12.86
C LYS A 150 3.76 3.65 -12.99
N LEU A 151 3.08 2.80 -12.20
CA LEU A 151 3.21 1.34 -12.26
C LEU A 151 2.96 0.81 -13.68
N ILE A 152 1.94 1.36 -14.35
CA ILE A 152 1.57 0.94 -15.71
C ILE A 152 2.55 1.52 -16.73
N ASN A 153 2.81 2.82 -16.70
CA ASN A 153 3.60 3.52 -17.72
C ASN A 153 5.05 3.06 -17.75
N ASP A 154 5.62 2.78 -16.59
CA ASP A 154 7.02 2.40 -16.45
C ASP A 154 7.20 0.88 -16.40
N ASN A 155 6.08 0.14 -16.49
CA ASN A 155 6.03 -1.32 -16.33
C ASN A 155 6.72 -1.78 -15.05
N ASP A 156 6.40 -1.11 -13.93
CA ASP A 156 6.92 -1.45 -12.62
C ASP A 156 6.06 -2.58 -12.00
N ASP A 157 6.66 -3.37 -11.08
CA ASP A 157 5.96 -4.40 -10.32
C ASP A 157 5.37 -3.84 -9.04
N VAL A 158 6.03 -2.86 -8.47
CA VAL A 158 5.58 -2.11 -7.29
C VAL A 158 5.99 -0.65 -7.42
N VAL A 159 5.11 0.26 -7.03
CA VAL A 159 5.42 1.69 -6.92
C VAL A 159 5.20 2.14 -5.49
N VAL A 160 6.22 2.74 -4.90
CA VAL A 160 6.21 3.24 -3.52
C VAL A 160 6.53 4.72 -3.47
N TYR A 161 6.00 5.38 -2.43
CA TYR A 161 6.36 6.75 -2.13
C TYR A 161 7.59 6.80 -1.24
N THR A 162 8.52 7.70 -1.59
CA THR A 162 9.82 7.82 -0.92
C THR A 162 10.11 9.27 -0.54
N LYS A 163 10.93 9.44 0.48
CA LYS A 163 11.58 10.72 0.80
C LYS A 163 13.09 10.53 0.92
N HIS A 164 13.85 11.57 0.62
CA HIS A 164 15.28 11.57 0.89
C HIS A 164 15.54 11.67 2.40
N GLU A 165 16.40 10.78 2.88
CA GLU A 165 16.98 10.91 4.21
C GLU A 165 18.26 11.73 4.14
N LYS A 166 18.40 12.68 5.06
CA LYS A 166 19.54 13.65 5.05
C LYS A 166 20.46 13.50 6.24
N GLY A 167 20.08 12.70 7.22
CA GLY A 167 20.85 12.49 8.44
C GLY A 167 21.90 11.39 8.28
N THR A 168 22.79 11.30 9.27
CA THR A 168 23.65 10.12 9.41
C THR A 168 22.79 8.93 9.81
N ILE A 169 22.94 7.82 9.09
CA ILE A 169 22.22 6.58 9.36
C ILE A 169 23.17 5.59 10.01
N PHE A 170 22.74 5.08 11.16
CA PHE A 170 23.45 4.08 11.92
C PHE A 170 22.72 2.73 11.85
N LYS A 171 23.49 1.66 11.76
CA LYS A 171 23.05 0.32 12.07
C LYS A 171 23.40 0.03 13.53
N ASN A 172 22.38 -0.32 14.31
CA ASN A 172 22.58 -0.77 15.70
C ASN A 172 22.65 -2.29 15.74
N THR A 173 23.79 -2.83 16.10
CA THR A 173 24.01 -4.26 16.32
C THR A 173 24.44 -4.47 17.76
N SER A 174 23.58 -5.02 18.60
CA SER A 174 23.78 -5.61 19.95
C SER A 174 24.73 -4.89 20.92
N ASN A 175 25.31 -3.76 20.65
CA ASN A 175 26.14 -2.88 21.49
C ASN A 175 27.07 -1.99 20.65
N LYS A 176 26.95 -1.99 19.34
CA LYS A 176 27.77 -1.12 18.47
C LYS A 176 26.88 -0.39 17.47
N PHE A 177 27.17 0.90 17.32
CA PHE A 177 26.63 1.71 16.22
C PHE A 177 27.63 1.70 15.07
N GLU A 178 27.21 1.23 13.92
CA GLU A 178 27.96 1.29 12.67
C GLU A 178 27.34 2.37 11.78
N VAL A 179 28.17 3.29 11.30
CA VAL A 179 27.71 4.33 10.36
C VAL A 179 27.50 3.66 9.00
N LEU A 180 26.21 3.57 8.59
CA LEU A 180 25.87 3.14 7.23
C LEU A 180 26.04 4.28 6.25
N ILE A 181 25.68 5.49 6.66
CA ILE A 181 25.77 6.70 5.85
C ILE A 181 26.16 7.87 6.71
N ASN A 182 27.18 8.58 6.26
CA ASN A 182 27.64 9.78 6.90
C ASN A 182 26.93 11.02 6.33
N GLY A 183 25.93 11.52 7.06
CA GLY A 183 25.16 12.71 6.69
C GLY A 183 25.90 14.03 6.83
N THR A 184 27.16 14.01 7.37
CA THR A 184 28.00 15.22 7.49
C THR A 184 28.80 15.50 6.20
N ILE A 185 28.88 14.55 5.27
CA ILE A 185 29.54 14.75 3.99
C ILE A 185 28.73 15.71 3.12
N PRO A 186 29.34 16.72 2.49
CA PRO A 186 28.62 17.65 1.60
C PRO A 186 27.87 16.91 0.49
N LYS A 187 26.64 17.34 0.23
CA LYS A 187 25.70 16.66 -0.69
C LYS A 187 26.23 16.51 -2.14
N ASN A 188 27.09 17.40 -2.57
CA ASN A 188 27.73 17.35 -3.89
C ASN A 188 28.84 16.29 -3.99
N ILE A 189 29.29 15.77 -2.86
CA ILE A 189 30.33 14.72 -2.79
C ILE A 189 29.70 13.35 -2.52
N LEU A 190 28.51 13.30 -1.90
CA LEU A 190 27.77 12.04 -1.68
C LEU A 190 27.34 11.46 -3.03
N SER A 191 27.96 10.36 -3.42
CA SER A 191 27.59 9.58 -4.60
C SER A 191 26.25 8.85 -4.44
N GLU A 192 25.87 8.51 -3.20
CA GLU A 192 24.67 7.74 -2.88
C GLU A 192 23.65 8.59 -2.12
N LYS A 193 22.40 8.57 -2.61
CA LYS A 193 21.26 9.21 -1.94
C LYS A 193 20.38 8.15 -1.32
N ILE A 194 20.28 8.16 0.00
CA ILE A 194 19.32 7.29 0.68
C ILE A 194 17.92 7.82 0.56
N THR A 195 17.04 6.94 0.20
CA THR A 195 15.60 7.14 0.19
C THR A 195 14.92 6.12 1.07
N VAL A 196 14.02 6.58 1.93
CA VAL A 196 13.16 5.72 2.74
C VAL A 196 11.75 5.70 2.16
N CYS A 197 11.12 4.52 2.16
CA CYS A 197 9.74 4.36 1.72
C CYS A 197 8.81 4.03 2.88
N ARG A 198 7.51 4.32 2.68
CA ARG A 198 6.43 3.92 3.57
C ARG A 198 5.32 3.28 2.73
N ILE A 199 5.23 1.95 2.77
CA ILE A 199 4.25 1.17 1.96
C ILE A 199 2.82 1.63 2.23
N GLY A 200 2.47 1.87 3.49
CA GLY A 200 1.13 2.29 3.89
C GLY A 200 0.71 3.68 3.42
N TYR A 201 1.62 4.49 2.88
CA TYR A 201 1.29 5.82 2.39
C TYR A 201 0.41 5.78 1.12
N GLY A 202 0.65 4.82 0.20
CA GLY A 202 -0.13 4.72 -1.04
C GLY A 202 0.57 3.92 -2.12
N CYS A 203 1.01 2.71 -1.79
CA CYS A 203 1.68 1.81 -2.71
C CYS A 203 0.70 1.28 -3.78
N ALA A 204 1.14 1.19 -5.04
CA ALA A 204 0.49 0.39 -6.07
C ALA A 204 1.36 -0.82 -6.37
N VAL A 205 0.77 -2.01 -6.46
CA VAL A 205 1.52 -3.27 -6.57
C VAL A 205 0.78 -4.28 -7.45
N ARG A 206 1.52 -5.03 -8.26
CA ARG A 206 0.99 -6.15 -9.02
C ARG A 206 0.69 -7.34 -8.09
N PRO A 207 -0.43 -8.05 -8.28
CA PRO A 207 -0.80 -9.18 -7.42
C PRO A 207 0.27 -10.26 -7.29
N GLY A 208 1.04 -10.51 -8.36
CA GLY A 208 2.16 -11.46 -8.34
C GLY A 208 3.20 -11.17 -7.26
N VAL A 209 3.50 -9.89 -7.04
CA VAL A 209 4.43 -9.44 -5.99
C VAL A 209 3.87 -9.73 -4.60
N ILE A 210 2.57 -9.52 -4.39
CA ILE A 210 1.92 -9.86 -3.11
C ILE A 210 1.95 -11.37 -2.88
N ARG A 211 1.70 -12.17 -3.93
CA ARG A 211 1.72 -13.65 -3.83
C ARG A 211 3.10 -14.18 -3.51
N SER A 212 4.18 -13.55 -4.00
CA SER A 212 5.56 -13.95 -3.68
C SER A 212 5.88 -13.81 -2.18
N GLY A 213 5.14 -12.97 -1.45
CA GLY A 213 5.39 -12.72 -0.05
C GLY A 213 6.51 -11.70 0.24
N ASN A 214 7.01 -11.02 -0.79
CA ASN A 214 7.98 -9.95 -0.68
C ASN A 214 7.58 -8.78 -1.58
N LEU A 215 7.14 -7.67 -0.97
CA LEU A 215 6.67 -6.48 -1.71
C LEU A 215 7.78 -5.75 -2.50
N PHE A 216 9.02 -6.08 -2.25
CA PHE A 216 10.18 -5.51 -2.95
C PHE A 216 10.82 -6.51 -3.93
N ASN A 217 10.10 -7.57 -4.28
CA ASN A 217 10.49 -8.48 -5.33
C ASN A 217 10.02 -7.97 -6.70
N GLY A 218 10.94 -7.78 -7.63
CA GLY A 218 10.68 -7.25 -8.96
C GLY A 218 11.15 -5.81 -9.17
N LYS A 219 10.64 -5.17 -10.20
CA LYS A 219 11.01 -3.80 -10.57
C LYS A 219 10.27 -2.79 -9.70
N ILE A 220 11.04 -1.97 -8.96
CA ILE A 220 10.52 -1.00 -8.01
C ILE A 220 10.53 0.40 -8.63
N GLY A 221 9.35 0.98 -8.81
CA GLY A 221 9.17 2.38 -9.12
C GLY A 221 9.06 3.23 -7.86
N THR A 222 9.63 4.43 -7.87
CA THR A 222 9.55 5.36 -6.74
C THR A 222 8.96 6.70 -7.14
N ILE A 223 8.17 7.30 -6.26
CA ILE A 223 7.66 8.67 -6.38
C ILE A 223 8.15 9.46 -5.18
N MET A 224 8.91 10.51 -5.44
CA MET A 224 9.46 11.37 -4.40
C MET A 224 8.39 12.29 -3.81
N ILE A 225 8.25 12.29 -2.49
CA ILE A 225 7.40 13.24 -1.76
C ILE A 225 8.19 14.53 -1.55
N LYS A 226 7.61 15.64 -1.98
CA LYS A 226 8.25 16.97 -1.89
C LYS A 226 8.06 17.61 -0.51
N ASN A 227 6.91 17.42 0.11
CA ASN A 227 6.59 18.00 1.41
C ASN A 227 6.57 16.90 2.49
N ASN A 228 7.51 16.97 3.42
CA ASN A 228 7.67 15.99 4.49
C ASN A 228 6.43 15.89 5.43
N ASN A 229 5.63 16.94 5.56
CA ASN A 229 4.44 16.93 6.39
C ASN A 229 3.42 15.89 5.93
N TYR A 230 3.37 15.61 4.64
CA TYR A 230 2.50 14.56 4.10
C TYR A 230 2.97 13.15 4.45
N PHE A 231 4.25 12.97 4.82
CA PHE A 231 4.85 11.68 5.15
C PHE A 231 4.82 11.39 6.67
N THR A 232 4.10 12.20 7.42
CA THR A 232 3.94 12.04 8.86
C THR A 232 3.10 10.79 9.14
N GLU A 233 3.68 9.87 9.90
CA GLU A 233 3.03 8.66 10.37
C GLU A 233 2.43 8.90 11.76
N ILE A 234 1.15 8.61 11.93
CA ILE A 234 0.47 8.64 13.23
C ILE A 234 0.32 7.20 13.73
N ASN A 235 0.78 6.96 14.94
CA ASN A 235 0.57 5.71 15.66
C ASN A 235 0.21 6.03 17.12
N LEU A 236 -0.20 5.02 17.89
CA LEU A 236 -0.60 5.21 19.28
C LEU A 236 0.50 5.82 20.15
N ALA A 237 1.79 5.54 19.84
CA ALA A 237 2.91 6.03 20.63
C ALA A 237 3.18 7.53 20.43
N ASN A 238 2.83 8.10 19.27
CA ASN A 238 3.05 9.52 18.96
C ASN A 238 1.75 10.34 18.84
N PHE A 239 0.60 9.71 19.08
CA PHE A 239 -0.69 10.34 18.86
C PHE A 239 -0.92 11.54 19.79
N ASP A 240 -0.62 11.41 21.07
CA ASP A 240 -0.83 12.46 22.07
C ASP A 240 0.10 13.67 21.82
N ASP A 241 1.35 13.42 21.44
CA ASP A 241 2.32 14.46 21.10
C ASP A 241 1.90 15.24 19.85
N LEU A 242 1.39 14.54 18.83
CA LEU A 242 0.91 15.14 17.59
C LEU A 242 -0.40 15.90 17.82
N ASN A 243 -1.30 15.38 18.64
CA ASN A 243 -2.55 16.04 18.98
C ASN A 243 -2.30 17.39 19.67
N ASN A 244 -1.37 17.41 20.63
CA ASN A 244 -0.95 18.65 21.30
C ASN A 244 -0.27 19.65 20.35
N LYS A 245 0.40 19.19 19.32
CA LYS A 245 1.17 20.03 18.37
C LYS A 245 0.33 20.65 17.26
N PHE A 246 -0.77 20.01 16.88
CA PHE A 246 -1.61 20.46 15.77
C PHE A 246 -2.93 21.11 16.18
N TYR A 247 -3.29 21.05 17.47
CA TYR A 247 -4.59 21.51 17.96
C TYR A 247 -4.48 22.48 19.18
N ASN A 248 -3.27 22.85 19.59
CA ASN A 248 -2.96 24.01 20.43
C ASN A 248 -2.23 25.05 19.58
#